data_741fa89b813787de5397236930b1a1e8
#
_entry.id   741fa89b813787de5397236930b1a1e8
#
_cell.length_a   1.000
_cell.length_b   1.000
_cell.length_c   1.000
_cell.angle_alpha   90.00
_cell.angle_beta   90.00
_cell.angle_gamma   90.00
#
_symmetry.space_group_name_H-M   'P 1'
#
loop_
_entity.id
_entity.type
_entity.pdbx_description
1 polymer ?
#
loop_
_entity_poly.entity_id
_entity_poly.type
_entity_poly.pdbx_seq_one_letter_code
_entity_poly.pdbx_strand_id
1 'polypeptide(L)'
;MQKSTGKVIMRATLKFLSEQSGLSIAAISLILNDKPVRVSPEKKILVKNLAKQYNYKPNMTAVALVTKKTKTIGLILPDIVNPFFAVVASEINQKFHDAGYNIILCNTNNDIDLENKYAGMLEEKQLEALIICASDENHQCDLSGFYDQNIPVIFFDRYYADSNYIVSIDNTEGARQAVKYLIENGHQNIAMITGPLSYRSARTRIDGYKEALIEAGLQVNEDYIVVGDYTFDGGQRAAKIIGEFDEVTAVFASNDLMAYGAMKEFSDSGKNVPNDISIVGFDDLNFSQMLRTPLTSVKQNLKELAENVFGLTMRAINGYVAPTHKVVATNLIERDSVVNRESVHNISAVK
;
A
#
# COMPACT_ATOMS: atom_id res chain seq x y z
N MET A 1 14.30 -36.56 43.89
CA MET A 1 15.17 -35.57 43.22
C MET A 1 15.68 -36.16 41.91
N GLN A 2 14.96 -35.96 40.82
CA GLN A 2 15.41 -36.36 39.48
C GLN A 2 16.15 -35.16 38.86
N LYS A 3 17.42 -35.35 38.57
CA LYS A 3 18.25 -34.37 37.85
C LYS A 3 17.82 -34.36 36.39
N SER A 4 17.14 -33.28 35.98
CA SER A 4 16.93 -32.96 34.58
C SER A 4 18.27 -32.62 33.95
N THR A 5 18.84 -33.57 33.22
CA THR A 5 19.99 -33.32 32.35
C THR A 5 19.51 -32.51 31.14
N GLY A 6 19.75 -31.20 31.16
CA GLY A 6 19.52 -30.33 30.04
C GLY A 6 20.32 -30.81 28.82
N LYS A 7 19.67 -31.49 27.89
CA LYS A 7 20.21 -31.83 26.59
C LYS A 7 20.46 -30.51 25.85
N VAL A 8 21.70 -30.05 25.81
CA VAL A 8 22.11 -28.98 24.90
C VAL A 8 21.80 -29.47 23.49
N ILE A 9 20.74 -28.96 22.88
CA ILE A 9 20.40 -29.27 21.50
C ILE A 9 21.48 -28.61 20.64
N MET A 10 22.51 -29.33 20.32
CA MET A 10 23.56 -28.89 19.39
C MET A 10 22.91 -28.72 18.02
N ARG A 11 22.81 -27.46 17.56
CA ARG A 11 22.28 -27.14 16.25
C ARG A 11 23.19 -27.76 15.19
N ALA A 12 22.68 -28.69 14.40
CA ALA A 12 23.45 -29.33 13.35
C ALA A 12 24.03 -28.28 12.39
N THR A 13 25.30 -28.43 12.02
CA THR A 13 25.99 -27.52 11.08
C THR A 13 26.37 -28.30 9.82
N LEU A 14 26.71 -27.59 8.73
CA LEU A 14 27.26 -28.23 7.52
C LEU A 14 28.52 -29.06 7.83
N LYS A 15 29.34 -28.58 8.77
CA LYS A 15 30.53 -29.31 9.22
C LYS A 15 30.15 -30.63 9.89
N PHE A 16 29.17 -30.63 10.77
CA PHE A 16 28.63 -31.83 11.40
C PHE A 16 28.10 -32.84 10.36
N LEU A 17 27.30 -32.37 9.37
CA LEU A 17 26.81 -33.23 8.30
C LEU A 17 27.95 -33.78 7.42
N SER A 18 29.03 -33.01 7.21
CA SER A 18 30.24 -33.43 6.52
C SER A 18 30.93 -34.58 7.24
N GLU A 19 31.13 -34.46 8.55
CA GLU A 19 31.72 -35.49 9.39
C GLU A 19 30.88 -36.77 9.40
N GLN A 20 29.55 -36.68 9.42
CA GLN A 20 28.64 -37.82 9.44
C GLN A 20 28.48 -38.52 8.07
N SER A 21 28.60 -37.81 6.98
CA SER A 21 28.38 -38.35 5.61
C SER A 21 29.65 -38.70 4.87
N GLY A 22 30.81 -38.21 5.34
CA GLY A 22 32.09 -38.32 4.63
C GLY A 22 32.16 -37.54 3.33
N LEU A 23 31.28 -36.54 3.16
CA LEU A 23 31.27 -35.64 2.00
C LEU A 23 31.80 -34.26 2.37
N SER A 24 32.36 -33.55 1.38
CA SER A 24 32.77 -32.16 1.60
C SER A 24 31.57 -31.25 1.88
N ILE A 25 31.79 -30.18 2.64
CA ILE A 25 30.80 -29.15 2.94
C ILE A 25 30.16 -28.61 1.65
N ALA A 26 30.97 -28.41 0.60
CA ALA A 26 30.50 -27.95 -0.71
C ALA A 26 29.53 -28.95 -1.35
N ALA A 27 29.84 -30.25 -1.34
CA ALA A 27 28.97 -31.29 -1.88
C ALA A 27 27.63 -31.35 -1.12
N ILE A 28 27.66 -31.26 0.22
CA ILE A 28 26.46 -31.24 1.05
C ILE A 28 25.60 -30.03 0.74
N SER A 29 26.20 -28.85 0.62
CA SER A 29 25.47 -27.62 0.25
C SER A 29 24.78 -27.77 -1.12
N LEU A 30 25.44 -28.38 -2.11
CA LEU A 30 24.83 -28.62 -3.42
C LEU A 30 23.67 -29.64 -3.32
N ILE A 31 23.84 -30.72 -2.53
CA ILE A 31 22.80 -31.74 -2.33
C ILE A 31 21.54 -31.13 -1.66
N LEU A 32 21.75 -30.36 -0.59
CA LEU A 32 20.64 -29.75 0.16
C LEU A 32 19.89 -28.66 -0.59
N ASN A 33 20.55 -28.07 -1.62
CA ASN A 33 19.93 -27.07 -2.51
C ASN A 33 19.51 -27.67 -3.86
N ASP A 34 19.44 -28.99 -4.00
CA ASP A 34 19.07 -29.74 -5.21
C ASP A 34 19.85 -29.32 -6.48
N LYS A 35 21.10 -28.86 -6.29
CA LYS A 35 21.98 -28.47 -7.39
C LYS A 35 22.74 -29.69 -7.94
N PRO A 36 23.15 -29.68 -9.21
CA PRO A 36 23.93 -30.75 -9.82
C PRO A 36 25.25 -31.01 -9.04
N VAL A 37 25.47 -32.24 -8.65
CA VAL A 37 26.71 -32.67 -7.97
C VAL A 37 27.02 -34.11 -8.31
N ARG A 38 28.33 -34.42 -8.53
CA ARG A 38 28.83 -35.78 -8.82
C ARG A 38 28.98 -36.56 -7.54
N VAL A 39 27.85 -37.07 -7.03
CA VAL A 39 27.78 -37.94 -5.82
C VAL A 39 26.72 -39.00 -6.09
N SER A 40 26.95 -40.23 -5.57
CA SER A 40 26.01 -41.33 -5.75
C SER A 40 24.63 -41.06 -5.17
N PRO A 41 23.55 -41.65 -5.73
CA PRO A 41 22.19 -41.47 -5.23
C PRO A 41 22.05 -41.82 -3.74
N GLU A 42 22.70 -42.86 -3.28
CA GLU A 42 22.65 -43.34 -1.89
C GLU A 42 23.21 -42.28 -0.93
N LYS A 43 24.34 -41.66 -1.30
CA LYS A 43 24.92 -40.56 -0.50
C LYS A 43 24.06 -39.30 -0.48
N LYS A 44 23.35 -38.97 -1.58
CA LYS A 44 22.40 -37.88 -1.59
C LYS A 44 21.24 -38.10 -0.63
N ILE A 45 20.69 -39.33 -0.63
CA ILE A 45 19.62 -39.74 0.30
C ILE A 45 20.13 -39.70 1.75
N LEU A 46 21.34 -40.20 2.02
CA LEU A 46 21.95 -40.14 3.36
C LEU A 46 22.01 -38.70 3.88
N VAL A 47 22.54 -37.78 3.10
CA VAL A 47 22.65 -36.36 3.52
C VAL A 47 21.27 -35.74 3.80
N LYS A 48 20.28 -35.99 2.96
CA LYS A 48 18.91 -35.52 3.19
C LYS A 48 18.29 -36.10 4.46
N ASN A 49 18.52 -37.38 4.72
CA ASN A 49 18.05 -38.05 5.95
C ASN A 49 18.75 -37.49 7.19
N LEU A 50 20.07 -37.30 7.17
CA LEU A 50 20.81 -36.69 8.27
C LEU A 50 20.34 -35.28 8.54
N ALA A 51 20.15 -34.46 7.49
CA ALA A 51 19.62 -33.10 7.65
C ALA A 51 18.25 -33.10 8.32
N LYS A 52 17.36 -34.02 7.92
CA LYS A 52 16.03 -34.19 8.53
C LYS A 52 16.10 -34.67 9.98
N GLN A 53 16.94 -35.72 10.23
CA GLN A 53 17.10 -36.32 11.55
C GLN A 53 17.61 -35.32 12.60
N TYR A 54 18.57 -34.48 12.21
CA TYR A 54 19.20 -33.51 13.10
C TYR A 54 18.57 -32.09 12.97
N ASN A 55 17.42 -31.96 12.30
CA ASN A 55 16.73 -30.72 12.09
C ASN A 55 17.66 -29.60 11.60
N TYR A 56 18.56 -29.95 10.65
CA TYR A 56 19.46 -28.98 10.07
C TYR A 56 18.68 -27.92 9.29
N LYS A 57 18.95 -26.66 9.61
CA LYS A 57 18.49 -25.53 8.83
C LYS A 57 19.68 -24.72 8.32
N PRO A 58 19.75 -24.39 7.02
CA PRO A 58 20.80 -23.53 6.50
C PRO A 58 20.91 -22.23 7.33
N ASN A 59 22.11 -21.82 7.63
CA ASN A 59 22.35 -20.52 8.21
C ASN A 59 22.27 -19.48 7.08
N MET A 60 21.12 -18.84 6.92
CA MET A 60 20.88 -17.87 5.85
C MET A 60 21.87 -16.71 5.90
N THR A 61 22.31 -16.28 7.10
CA THR A 61 23.35 -15.25 7.25
C THR A 61 24.69 -15.72 6.62
N ALA A 62 25.09 -16.98 6.83
CA ALA A 62 26.29 -17.51 6.20
C ALA A 62 26.13 -17.67 4.68
N VAL A 63 24.94 -18.02 4.21
CA VAL A 63 24.62 -18.08 2.79
C VAL A 63 24.69 -16.68 2.19
N ALA A 64 24.09 -15.69 2.84
CA ALA A 64 24.10 -14.28 2.40
C ALA A 64 25.53 -13.71 2.30
N LEU A 65 26.41 -14.01 3.27
CA LEU A 65 27.82 -13.62 3.23
C LEU A 65 28.57 -14.14 1.98
N VAL A 66 28.24 -15.37 1.54
CA VAL A 66 28.89 -15.99 0.38
C VAL A 66 28.25 -15.54 -0.93
N THR A 67 26.92 -15.45 -0.97
CA THR A 67 26.16 -15.15 -2.19
C THR A 67 25.93 -13.65 -2.39
N LYS A 68 26.15 -12.83 -1.38
CA LYS A 68 25.76 -11.41 -1.29
C LYS A 68 24.27 -11.19 -1.54
N LYS A 69 23.43 -12.21 -1.26
CA LYS A 69 21.98 -12.18 -1.44
C LYS A 69 21.30 -12.55 -0.13
N THR A 70 20.62 -11.58 0.48
CA THR A 70 19.88 -11.77 1.74
C THR A 70 18.45 -12.22 1.53
N LYS A 71 17.94 -12.04 0.32
CA LYS A 71 16.52 -12.26 -0.01
C LYS A 71 15.58 -11.51 0.93
N THR A 72 15.98 -10.29 1.30
CA THR A 72 15.23 -9.47 2.23
C THR A 72 15.00 -8.08 1.64
N ILE A 73 13.76 -7.62 1.71
CA ILE A 73 13.30 -6.32 1.25
C ILE A 73 12.79 -5.53 2.46
N GLY A 74 13.16 -4.27 2.57
CA GLY A 74 12.54 -3.33 3.51
C GLY A 74 11.26 -2.76 2.93
N LEU A 75 10.22 -2.60 3.74
CA LEU A 75 8.97 -1.94 3.38
C LEU A 75 8.62 -0.94 4.48
N ILE A 76 8.71 0.36 4.17
CA ILE A 76 8.30 1.45 5.07
C ILE A 76 6.94 1.96 4.64
N LEU A 77 6.00 2.04 5.58
CA LEU A 77 4.63 2.51 5.39
C LEU A 77 4.29 3.62 6.37
N PRO A 78 3.49 4.62 5.96
CA PRO A 78 3.14 5.73 6.81
C PRO A 78 2.10 5.38 7.89
N ASP A 79 1.13 4.50 7.58
CA ASP A 79 0.05 4.17 8.53
C ASP A 79 -0.63 2.84 8.18
N ILE A 80 -0.33 1.79 8.93
CA ILE A 80 -0.95 0.47 8.72
C ILE A 80 -2.39 0.37 9.25
N VAL A 81 -2.84 1.36 10.05
CA VAL A 81 -4.23 1.40 10.53
C VAL A 81 -5.17 1.83 9.40
N ASN A 82 -4.70 2.65 8.47
CA ASN A 82 -5.45 2.93 7.24
C ASN A 82 -5.48 1.66 6.36
N PRO A 83 -6.67 1.07 6.08
CA PRO A 83 -6.80 -0.17 5.32
C PRO A 83 -6.16 -0.14 3.93
N PHE A 84 -6.07 1.02 3.29
CA PHE A 84 -5.37 1.19 2.01
C PHE A 84 -3.94 0.65 2.10
N PHE A 85 -3.14 1.14 3.06
CA PHE A 85 -1.75 0.71 3.21
C PHE A 85 -1.62 -0.75 3.65
N ALA A 86 -2.55 -1.26 4.48
CA ALA A 86 -2.55 -2.65 4.90
C ALA A 86 -2.78 -3.60 3.70
N VAL A 87 -3.71 -3.26 2.80
CA VAL A 87 -3.98 -4.04 1.59
C VAL A 87 -2.78 -3.97 0.63
N VAL A 88 -2.22 -2.79 0.38
CA VAL A 88 -1.02 -2.63 -0.45
C VAL A 88 0.15 -3.45 0.10
N ALA A 89 0.39 -3.38 1.42
CA ALA A 89 1.44 -4.18 2.05
C ALA A 89 1.24 -5.68 1.85
N SER A 90 0.00 -6.16 1.97
CA SER A 90 -0.34 -7.56 1.74
C SER A 90 -0.08 -8.00 0.29
N GLU A 91 -0.51 -7.20 -0.69
CA GLU A 91 -0.29 -7.49 -2.12
C GLU A 91 1.22 -7.48 -2.47
N ILE A 92 1.96 -6.49 -1.98
CA ILE A 92 3.43 -6.44 -2.17
C ILE A 92 4.08 -7.66 -1.52
N ASN A 93 3.76 -7.96 -0.25
CA ASN A 93 4.33 -9.10 0.47
C ASN A 93 4.09 -10.41 -0.27
N GLN A 94 2.87 -10.64 -0.80
CA GLN A 94 2.56 -11.86 -1.54
C GLN A 94 3.46 -12.02 -2.77
N LYS A 95 3.67 -10.96 -3.58
CA LYS A 95 4.52 -11.00 -4.77
C LYS A 95 5.98 -11.34 -4.42
N PHE A 96 6.52 -10.72 -3.36
CA PHE A 96 7.89 -10.99 -2.93
C PHE A 96 8.05 -12.37 -2.29
N HIS A 97 7.06 -12.83 -1.52
CA HIS A 97 7.02 -14.17 -0.94
C HIS A 97 7.08 -15.25 -2.04
N ASP A 98 6.26 -15.12 -3.09
CA ASP A 98 6.23 -16.06 -4.22
C ASP A 98 7.57 -16.10 -4.99
N ALA A 99 8.33 -15.00 -4.96
CA ALA A 99 9.69 -14.92 -5.50
C ALA A 99 10.79 -15.36 -4.51
N GLY A 100 10.42 -15.83 -3.31
CA GLY A 100 11.33 -16.32 -2.27
C GLY A 100 12.05 -15.21 -1.51
N TYR A 101 11.47 -14.02 -1.42
CA TYR A 101 11.94 -12.91 -0.59
C TYR A 101 11.15 -12.81 0.71
N ASN A 102 11.78 -12.26 1.74
CA ASN A 102 11.12 -11.85 2.97
C ASN A 102 10.98 -10.34 3.02
N ILE A 103 9.91 -9.84 3.64
CA ILE A 103 9.73 -8.40 3.86
C ILE A 103 9.90 -8.09 5.35
N ILE A 104 10.65 -7.02 5.63
CA ILE A 104 10.66 -6.36 6.94
C ILE A 104 9.80 -5.12 6.80
N LEU A 105 8.62 -5.15 7.44
CA LEU A 105 7.68 -4.03 7.42
C LEU A 105 7.92 -3.12 8.62
N CYS A 106 8.01 -1.81 8.35
CA CYS A 106 8.11 -0.74 9.34
C CYS A 106 6.96 0.24 9.15
N ASN A 107 6.25 0.57 10.23
CA ASN A 107 5.15 1.53 10.24
C ASN A 107 5.58 2.81 10.96
N THR A 108 5.50 3.96 10.29
CA THR A 108 6.04 5.22 10.79
C THR A 108 5.00 6.10 11.49
N ASN A 109 3.72 5.77 11.41
CA ASN A 109 2.62 6.61 11.93
C ASN A 109 2.64 8.05 11.37
N ASN A 110 3.04 8.23 10.09
CA ASN A 110 3.26 9.53 9.45
C ASN A 110 4.30 10.42 10.17
N ASP A 111 5.26 9.82 10.88
CA ASP A 111 6.32 10.50 11.62
C ASP A 111 7.65 10.35 10.86
N ILE A 112 8.21 11.49 10.43
CA ILE A 112 9.46 11.55 9.67
C ILE A 112 10.69 11.15 10.51
N ASP A 113 10.69 11.43 11.82
CA ASP A 113 11.79 11.04 12.70
C ASP A 113 11.81 9.51 12.87
N LEU A 114 10.61 8.90 12.96
CA LEU A 114 10.49 7.45 13.01
C LEU A 114 10.85 6.80 11.66
N GLU A 115 10.52 7.45 10.53
CA GLU A 115 10.94 7.02 9.20
C GLU A 115 12.48 6.99 9.08
N ASN A 116 13.16 8.06 9.47
CA ASN A 116 14.63 8.14 9.51
C ASN A 116 15.24 7.04 10.39
N LYS A 117 14.67 6.82 11.57
CA LYS A 117 15.11 5.76 12.49
C LYS A 117 14.99 4.38 11.88
N TYR A 118 13.87 4.08 11.19
CA TYR A 118 13.67 2.80 10.54
C TYR A 118 14.55 2.65 9.30
N ALA A 119 14.76 3.70 8.51
CA ALA A 119 15.70 3.68 7.40
C ALA A 119 17.10 3.29 7.86
N GLY A 120 17.67 3.97 8.88
CA GLY A 120 18.97 3.63 9.45
C GLY A 120 19.03 2.19 10.00
N MET A 121 17.98 1.72 10.69
CA MET A 121 17.92 0.34 11.16
C MET A 121 17.91 -0.67 10.00
N LEU A 122 17.20 -0.38 8.92
CA LEU A 122 17.08 -1.25 7.76
C LEU A 122 18.37 -1.29 6.94
N GLU A 123 19.09 -0.18 6.85
CA GLU A 123 20.41 -0.10 6.22
C GLU A 123 21.40 -1.13 6.81
N GLU A 124 21.39 -1.31 8.13
CA GLU A 124 22.23 -2.29 8.82
C GLU A 124 21.84 -3.76 8.52
N LYS A 125 20.65 -4.01 7.95
CA LYS A 125 20.13 -5.37 7.71
C LYS A 125 20.56 -5.97 6.36
N GLN A 126 21.40 -5.29 5.58
CA GLN A 126 21.85 -5.76 4.27
C GLN A 126 20.69 -6.14 3.33
N LEU A 127 19.76 -5.22 3.16
CA LEU A 127 18.61 -5.41 2.27
C LEU A 127 19.07 -5.50 0.81
N GLU A 128 18.27 -6.15 -0.04
CA GLU A 128 18.46 -6.12 -1.50
C GLU A 128 17.73 -4.93 -2.15
N ALA A 129 16.69 -4.38 -1.49
CA ALA A 129 16.02 -3.15 -1.87
C ALA A 129 15.22 -2.57 -0.68
N LEU A 130 14.92 -1.29 -0.76
CA LEU A 130 13.97 -0.59 0.09
C LEU A 130 12.75 -0.18 -0.75
N ILE A 131 11.56 -0.46 -0.25
CA ILE A 131 10.28 0.05 -0.78
C ILE A 131 9.73 1.00 0.28
N ILE A 132 9.32 2.21 -0.13
CA ILE A 132 8.90 3.24 0.81
C ILE A 132 7.70 4.02 0.26
N CYS A 133 6.71 4.23 1.13
CA CYS A 133 5.70 5.27 0.98
C CYS A 133 6.04 6.36 2.00
N ALA A 134 6.43 7.54 1.54
CA ALA A 134 6.96 8.59 2.39
C ALA A 134 5.94 9.06 3.43
N SER A 135 6.39 9.29 4.66
CA SER A 135 5.58 9.85 5.73
C SER A 135 5.27 11.34 5.50
N ASP A 136 6.26 12.07 4.98
CA ASP A 136 6.15 13.48 4.59
C ASP A 136 6.84 13.67 3.23
N GLU A 137 6.16 14.29 2.27
CA GLU A 137 6.72 14.57 0.94
C GLU A 137 7.58 15.83 0.89
N ASN A 138 7.52 16.68 1.93
CA ASN A 138 8.24 17.96 2.02
C ASN A 138 9.53 17.84 2.85
N HIS A 139 9.61 16.86 3.75
CA HIS A 139 10.78 16.57 4.55
C HIS A 139 11.31 15.19 4.19
N GLN A 140 12.48 15.17 3.55
CA GLN A 140 13.06 13.92 3.05
C GLN A 140 13.72 13.12 4.18
N CYS A 141 13.48 11.82 4.18
CA CYS A 141 14.24 10.86 4.96
C CYS A 141 15.68 10.76 4.43
N ASP A 142 16.66 10.61 5.31
CA ASP A 142 18.04 10.34 4.89
C ASP A 142 18.16 8.89 4.35
N LEU A 143 18.34 8.79 3.05
CA LEU A 143 18.51 7.53 2.33
C LEU A 143 19.92 7.36 1.73
N SER A 144 20.85 8.26 2.10
CA SER A 144 22.20 8.30 1.55
C SER A 144 22.93 6.96 1.68
N GLY A 145 22.78 6.29 2.84
CA GLY A 145 23.42 5.00 3.08
C GLY A 145 22.94 3.88 2.14
N PHE A 146 21.68 3.91 1.68
CA PHE A 146 21.19 2.98 0.65
C PHE A 146 21.82 3.26 -0.70
N TYR A 147 21.91 4.53 -1.10
CA TYR A 147 22.52 4.94 -2.36
C TYR A 147 24.01 4.63 -2.42
N ASP A 148 24.75 4.87 -1.32
CA ASP A 148 26.19 4.58 -1.21
C ASP A 148 26.47 3.07 -1.32
N GLN A 149 25.54 2.24 -0.85
CA GLN A 149 25.64 0.79 -0.96
C GLN A 149 25.05 0.24 -2.27
N ASN A 150 24.58 1.10 -3.18
CA ASN A 150 23.87 0.75 -4.41
C ASN A 150 22.62 -0.12 -4.15
N ILE A 151 21.94 0.08 -3.04
CA ILE A 151 20.67 -0.55 -2.71
C ILE A 151 19.55 0.29 -3.35
N PRO A 152 18.74 -0.26 -4.26
CA PRO A 152 17.68 0.49 -4.91
C PRO A 152 16.58 0.85 -3.91
N VAL A 153 16.11 2.10 -4.01
CA VAL A 153 14.97 2.63 -3.26
C VAL A 153 13.82 2.87 -4.21
N ILE A 154 12.70 2.22 -3.98
CA ILE A 154 11.49 2.30 -4.79
C ILE A 154 10.40 2.99 -3.98
N PHE A 155 9.86 4.07 -4.52
CA PHE A 155 8.74 4.77 -3.92
C PHE A 155 7.41 4.31 -4.51
N PHE A 156 6.38 4.29 -3.67
CA PHE A 156 5.01 4.14 -4.15
C PHE A 156 4.08 5.13 -3.43
N ASP A 157 3.02 5.54 -4.09
CA ASP A 157 2.00 6.50 -3.65
C ASP A 157 2.59 7.87 -3.28
N ARG A 158 3.31 7.97 -2.16
CA ARG A 158 4.00 9.19 -1.70
C ARG A 158 5.51 9.08 -1.94
N TYR A 159 6.09 10.11 -2.54
CA TYR A 159 7.49 10.12 -2.98
C TYR A 159 8.09 11.52 -2.96
N TYR A 160 9.41 11.60 -2.88
CA TYR A 160 10.16 12.85 -2.94
C TYR A 160 10.35 13.32 -4.39
N ALA A 161 10.57 14.63 -4.57
CA ALA A 161 10.65 15.24 -5.90
C ALA A 161 11.81 14.69 -6.76
N ASP A 162 12.90 14.24 -6.14
CA ASP A 162 14.11 13.69 -6.78
C ASP A 162 14.16 12.16 -6.81
N SER A 163 13.05 11.48 -6.49
CA SER A 163 12.97 10.03 -6.52
C SER A 163 13.10 9.48 -7.93
N ASN A 164 13.96 8.45 -8.10
CA ASN A 164 14.24 7.85 -9.40
C ASN A 164 13.27 6.73 -9.80
N TYR A 165 12.75 5.99 -8.83
CA TYR A 165 11.90 4.82 -9.06
C TYR A 165 10.57 5.00 -8.33
N ILE A 166 9.51 5.25 -9.10
CA ILE A 166 8.20 5.65 -8.56
C ILE A 166 7.11 4.80 -9.19
N VAL A 167 6.16 4.37 -8.35
CA VAL A 167 4.86 3.84 -8.77
C VAL A 167 3.77 4.61 -8.07
N SER A 168 2.98 5.38 -8.77
CA SER A 168 1.89 6.20 -8.21
C SER A 168 0.53 5.84 -8.78
N ILE A 169 -0.51 6.37 -8.18
CA ILE A 169 -1.89 6.27 -8.65
C ILE A 169 -2.24 7.54 -9.44
N ASP A 170 -3.09 7.40 -10.45
CA ASP A 170 -3.68 8.55 -11.16
C ASP A 170 -4.79 9.17 -10.31
N ASN A 171 -4.35 9.99 -9.36
CA ASN A 171 -5.25 10.65 -8.41
C ASN A 171 -6.12 11.72 -9.07
N THR A 172 -5.58 12.44 -10.05
CA THR A 172 -6.31 13.49 -10.78
C THR A 172 -7.44 12.88 -11.58
N GLU A 173 -7.15 11.88 -12.41
CA GLU A 173 -8.17 11.21 -13.21
C GLU A 173 -9.21 10.49 -12.33
N GLY A 174 -8.79 9.86 -11.23
CA GLY A 174 -9.72 9.22 -10.30
C GLY A 174 -10.71 10.21 -9.67
N ALA A 175 -10.23 11.37 -9.23
CA ALA A 175 -11.10 12.42 -8.70
C ALA A 175 -12.02 13.00 -9.78
N ARG A 176 -11.49 13.20 -11.00
CA ARG A 176 -12.28 13.64 -12.14
C ARG A 176 -13.42 12.67 -12.47
N GLN A 177 -13.17 11.34 -12.44
CA GLN A 177 -14.20 10.33 -12.64
C GLN A 177 -15.28 10.38 -11.55
N ALA A 178 -14.90 10.54 -10.28
CA ALA A 178 -15.84 10.64 -9.16
C ALA A 178 -16.80 11.83 -9.32
N VAL A 179 -16.23 13.02 -9.59
CA VAL A 179 -17.00 14.24 -9.69
C VAL A 179 -17.84 14.29 -10.98
N LYS A 180 -17.28 13.82 -12.09
CA LYS A 180 -18.02 13.68 -13.35
C LYS A 180 -19.25 12.77 -13.17
N TYR A 181 -19.12 11.66 -12.46
CA TYR A 181 -20.23 10.76 -12.17
C TYR A 181 -21.34 11.47 -11.36
N LEU A 182 -20.97 12.29 -10.37
CA LEU A 182 -21.94 13.11 -9.63
C LEU A 182 -22.66 14.11 -10.54
N ILE A 183 -21.93 14.78 -11.44
CA ILE A 183 -22.49 15.74 -12.40
C ILE A 183 -23.45 15.05 -13.37
N GLU A 184 -23.08 13.86 -13.90
CA GLU A 184 -23.92 13.06 -14.79
C GLU A 184 -25.21 12.57 -14.11
N ASN A 185 -25.23 12.51 -12.77
CA ASN A 185 -26.42 12.24 -11.96
C ASN A 185 -27.17 13.51 -11.53
N GLY A 186 -26.91 14.66 -12.16
CA GLY A 186 -27.67 15.90 -12.00
C GLY A 186 -27.26 16.74 -10.78
N HIS A 187 -26.12 16.46 -10.15
CA HIS A 187 -25.59 17.29 -9.07
C HIS A 187 -24.79 18.47 -9.61
N GLN A 188 -25.10 19.68 -9.13
CA GLN A 188 -24.41 20.92 -9.52
C GLN A 188 -23.63 21.54 -8.36
N ASN A 189 -24.13 21.44 -7.12
CA ASN A 189 -23.45 21.89 -5.91
C ASN A 189 -22.83 20.68 -5.23
N ILE A 190 -21.57 20.44 -5.52
CA ILE A 190 -20.80 19.27 -5.09
C ILE A 190 -19.70 19.76 -4.14
N ALA A 191 -19.69 19.30 -2.90
CA ALA A 191 -18.61 19.58 -1.97
C ALA A 191 -17.52 18.49 -2.05
N MET A 192 -16.34 18.81 -1.52
CA MET A 192 -15.22 17.88 -1.42
C MET A 192 -14.70 17.79 0.01
N ILE A 193 -14.48 16.59 0.51
CA ILE A 193 -13.69 16.33 1.71
C ILE A 193 -12.31 15.88 1.25
N THR A 194 -11.30 16.76 1.37
CA THR A 194 -9.94 16.45 0.98
C THR A 194 -9.10 15.97 2.17
N GLY A 195 -7.96 15.33 1.89
CA GLY A 195 -6.94 15.04 2.90
C GLY A 195 -6.08 16.26 3.22
N PRO A 196 -5.06 16.10 4.09
CA PRO A 196 -4.09 17.15 4.40
C PRO A 196 -3.40 17.68 3.15
N LEU A 197 -3.36 18.99 2.97
CA LEU A 197 -2.79 19.64 1.78
C LEU A 197 -1.26 19.49 1.64
N SER A 198 -0.59 19.01 2.68
CA SER A 198 0.83 18.61 2.63
C SER A 198 1.06 17.44 1.67
N TYR A 199 0.08 16.57 1.47
CA TYR A 199 0.21 15.41 0.58
C TYR A 199 -0.16 15.75 -0.87
N ARG A 200 0.66 15.28 -1.81
CA ARG A 200 0.43 15.42 -3.25
C ARG A 200 -0.89 14.78 -3.69
N SER A 201 -1.22 13.60 -3.15
CA SER A 201 -2.48 12.91 -3.44
C SER A 201 -3.71 13.77 -3.12
N ALA A 202 -3.69 14.55 -2.02
CA ALA A 202 -4.77 15.48 -1.70
C ALA A 202 -4.87 16.60 -2.74
N ARG A 203 -3.74 17.23 -3.08
CA ARG A 203 -3.69 18.33 -4.07
C ARG A 203 -4.14 17.87 -5.46
N THR A 204 -3.63 16.74 -5.94
CA THR A 204 -3.99 16.22 -7.27
C THR A 204 -5.44 15.74 -7.34
N ARG A 205 -6.03 15.24 -6.23
CA ARG A 205 -7.48 14.98 -6.18
C ARG A 205 -8.31 16.27 -6.20
N ILE A 206 -7.84 17.36 -5.58
CA ILE A 206 -8.46 18.69 -5.71
C ILE A 206 -8.40 19.18 -7.16
N ASP A 207 -7.27 18.99 -7.83
CA ASP A 207 -7.13 19.39 -9.23
C ASP A 207 -8.16 18.64 -10.10
N GLY A 208 -8.29 17.33 -9.96
CA GLY A 208 -9.29 16.55 -10.69
C GLY A 208 -10.74 16.92 -10.37
N TYR A 209 -11.03 17.25 -9.09
CA TYR A 209 -12.34 17.79 -8.70
C TYR A 209 -12.66 19.11 -9.42
N LYS A 210 -11.70 20.06 -9.42
CA LYS A 210 -11.85 21.36 -10.06
C LYS A 210 -11.98 21.23 -11.59
N GLU A 211 -11.13 20.38 -12.20
CA GLU A 211 -11.17 20.11 -13.64
C GLU A 211 -12.55 19.60 -14.08
N ALA A 212 -13.12 18.62 -13.35
CA ALA A 212 -14.44 18.07 -13.70
C ALA A 212 -15.56 19.12 -13.62
N LEU A 213 -15.55 19.99 -12.61
CA LEU A 213 -16.52 21.08 -12.49
C LEU A 213 -16.38 22.09 -13.63
N ILE A 214 -15.16 22.50 -13.95
CA ILE A 214 -14.87 23.48 -15.03
C ILE A 214 -15.27 22.90 -16.39
N GLU A 215 -14.94 21.61 -16.67
CA GLU A 215 -15.33 20.93 -17.91
C GLU A 215 -16.85 20.89 -18.11
N ALA A 216 -17.61 20.81 -17.02
CA ALA A 216 -19.08 20.83 -17.04
C ALA A 216 -19.68 22.25 -17.03
N GLY A 217 -18.87 23.31 -17.03
CA GLY A 217 -19.32 24.71 -16.95
C GLY A 217 -19.87 25.08 -15.57
N LEU A 218 -19.56 24.32 -14.52
CA LEU A 218 -19.95 24.60 -13.14
C LEU A 218 -18.92 25.50 -12.45
N GLN A 219 -19.39 26.30 -11.48
CA GLN A 219 -18.49 27.14 -10.69
C GLN A 219 -17.77 26.33 -9.62
N VAL A 220 -16.47 26.57 -9.47
CA VAL A 220 -15.68 26.08 -8.32
C VAL A 220 -15.91 27.02 -7.14
N ASN A 221 -16.52 26.49 -6.08
CA ASN A 221 -16.63 27.20 -4.80
C ASN A 221 -15.57 26.65 -3.84
N GLU A 222 -14.58 27.48 -3.48
CA GLU A 222 -13.49 27.06 -2.58
C GLU A 222 -13.98 26.71 -1.17
N ASP A 223 -15.09 27.31 -0.70
CA ASP A 223 -15.69 27.01 0.61
C ASP A 223 -16.26 25.58 0.68
N TYR A 224 -16.55 24.96 -0.48
CA TYR A 224 -16.99 23.57 -0.56
C TYR A 224 -15.85 22.57 -0.44
N ILE A 225 -14.59 23.02 -0.45
CA ILE A 225 -13.41 22.16 -0.28
C ILE A 225 -13.01 22.13 1.19
N VAL A 226 -13.49 21.15 1.93
CA VAL A 226 -13.25 21.02 3.37
C VAL A 226 -12.09 20.06 3.63
N VAL A 227 -11.10 20.52 4.40
CA VAL A 227 -9.91 19.71 4.71
C VAL A 227 -10.22 18.72 5.83
N GLY A 228 -10.04 17.45 5.54
CA GLY A 228 -10.02 16.34 6.49
C GLY A 228 -8.61 15.85 6.75
N ASP A 229 -8.49 14.60 7.25
CA ASP A 229 -7.22 14.01 7.69
C ASP A 229 -7.05 12.53 7.29
N TYR A 230 -7.85 12.06 6.34
CA TYR A 230 -7.95 10.66 5.90
C TYR A 230 -8.50 9.69 6.96
N THR A 231 -9.04 10.18 8.07
CA THR A 231 -9.66 9.36 9.12
C THR A 231 -11.19 9.41 9.07
N PHE A 232 -11.84 8.44 9.71
CA PHE A 232 -13.29 8.43 9.90
C PHE A 232 -13.77 9.69 10.65
N ASP A 233 -13.10 10.05 11.75
CA ASP A 233 -13.45 11.23 12.56
C ASP A 233 -13.24 12.55 11.78
N GLY A 234 -12.21 12.60 10.94
CA GLY A 234 -12.00 13.74 10.04
C GLY A 234 -13.13 13.89 9.04
N GLY A 235 -13.64 12.79 8.53
CA GLY A 235 -14.82 12.76 7.67
C GLY A 235 -16.08 13.29 8.36
N GLN A 236 -16.33 12.90 9.61
CA GLN A 236 -17.45 13.42 10.41
C GLN A 236 -17.33 14.94 10.61
N ARG A 237 -16.15 15.42 11.03
CA ARG A 237 -15.94 16.87 11.24
C ARG A 237 -16.16 17.66 9.96
N ALA A 238 -15.66 17.20 8.83
CA ALA A 238 -15.83 17.84 7.54
C ALA A 238 -17.29 17.83 7.08
N ALA A 239 -18.01 16.73 7.26
CA ALA A 239 -19.41 16.60 6.91
C ALA A 239 -20.31 17.55 7.72
N LYS A 240 -19.97 17.80 8.99
CA LYS A 240 -20.67 18.77 9.82
C LYS A 240 -20.56 20.18 9.25
N ILE A 241 -19.39 20.58 8.75
CA ILE A 241 -19.19 21.88 8.07
C ILE A 241 -19.99 21.91 6.75
N ILE A 242 -19.90 20.85 5.94
CA ILE A 242 -20.65 20.75 4.67
C ILE A 242 -22.16 20.78 4.92
N GLY A 243 -22.62 20.23 6.04
CA GLY A 243 -24.03 20.23 6.42
C GLY A 243 -24.64 21.62 6.62
N GLU A 244 -23.83 22.66 6.80
CA GLU A 244 -24.26 24.08 6.92
C GLU A 244 -24.57 24.70 5.54
N PHE A 245 -24.19 24.06 4.41
CA PHE A 245 -24.50 24.51 3.06
C PHE A 245 -25.76 23.80 2.54
N ASP A 246 -26.90 24.43 2.65
CA ASP A 246 -28.21 23.84 2.28
C ASP A 246 -28.30 23.47 0.79
N GLU A 247 -27.58 24.18 -0.08
CA GLU A 247 -27.55 23.95 -1.53
C GLU A 247 -26.66 22.76 -1.95
N VAL A 248 -25.76 22.28 -1.08
CA VAL A 248 -24.88 21.13 -1.39
C VAL A 248 -25.70 19.84 -1.42
N THR A 249 -25.62 19.14 -2.54
CA THR A 249 -26.40 17.92 -2.79
C THR A 249 -25.58 16.67 -2.97
N ALA A 250 -24.26 16.82 -3.09
CA ALA A 250 -23.33 15.69 -3.20
C ALA A 250 -21.97 16.02 -2.59
N VAL A 251 -21.26 14.97 -2.19
CA VAL A 251 -19.91 15.05 -1.62
C VAL A 251 -19.00 14.06 -2.32
N PHE A 252 -17.84 14.54 -2.76
CA PHE A 252 -16.70 13.69 -3.08
C PHE A 252 -15.76 13.65 -1.89
N ALA A 253 -15.59 12.50 -1.25
CA ALA A 253 -14.63 12.28 -0.19
C ALA A 253 -13.35 11.66 -0.74
N SER A 254 -12.20 12.26 -0.44
CA SER A 254 -10.89 11.86 -0.95
C SER A 254 -10.42 10.48 -0.48
N ASN A 255 -11.11 9.84 0.48
CA ASN A 255 -10.96 8.41 0.76
C ASN A 255 -12.23 7.83 1.38
N ASP A 256 -12.33 6.51 1.41
CA ASP A 256 -13.50 5.81 1.91
C ASP A 256 -13.70 5.98 3.42
N LEU A 257 -12.63 6.09 4.21
CA LEU A 257 -12.76 6.32 5.66
C LEU A 257 -13.46 7.65 5.97
N MET A 258 -13.09 8.72 5.27
CA MET A 258 -13.79 10.01 5.41
C MET A 258 -15.20 9.94 4.85
N ALA A 259 -15.42 9.18 3.76
CA ALA A 259 -16.78 8.95 3.25
C ALA A 259 -17.67 8.27 4.30
N TYR A 260 -17.17 7.24 5.00
CA TYR A 260 -17.93 6.57 6.06
C TYR A 260 -18.24 7.51 7.23
N GLY A 261 -17.26 8.33 7.62
CA GLY A 261 -17.46 9.38 8.63
C GLY A 261 -18.54 10.38 8.22
N ALA A 262 -18.50 10.83 6.96
CA ALA A 262 -19.50 11.74 6.40
C ALA A 262 -20.89 11.12 6.35
N MET A 263 -21.01 9.87 5.89
CA MET A 263 -22.29 9.13 5.88
C MET A 263 -22.89 9.03 7.29
N LYS A 264 -22.05 8.77 8.29
CA LYS A 264 -22.48 8.69 9.71
C LYS A 264 -23.00 10.05 10.19
N GLU A 265 -22.26 11.13 9.97
CA GLU A 265 -22.65 12.49 10.40
C GLU A 265 -23.94 12.94 9.74
N PHE A 266 -24.09 12.73 8.42
CA PHE A 266 -25.33 13.06 7.72
C PHE A 266 -26.53 12.26 8.26
N SER A 267 -26.34 10.96 8.54
CA SER A 267 -27.38 10.14 9.15
C SER A 267 -27.76 10.64 10.54
N ASP A 268 -26.78 11.02 11.38
CA ASP A 268 -27.03 11.51 12.74
C ASP A 268 -27.76 12.89 12.73
N SER A 269 -27.47 13.71 11.71
CA SER A 269 -28.16 15.00 11.49
C SER A 269 -29.51 14.86 10.76
N GLY A 270 -29.95 13.62 10.46
CA GLY A 270 -31.26 13.35 9.86
C GLY A 270 -31.27 13.43 8.33
N LYS A 271 -30.11 13.61 7.65
CA LYS A 271 -29.99 13.56 6.19
C LYS A 271 -29.78 12.12 5.72
N ASN A 272 -30.52 11.67 4.72
CA ASN A 272 -30.42 10.35 4.14
C ASN A 272 -29.44 10.32 2.95
N VAL A 273 -28.53 9.36 2.96
CA VAL A 273 -27.70 9.02 1.80
C VAL A 273 -28.38 7.86 1.06
N PRO A 274 -28.66 7.99 -0.24
CA PRO A 274 -28.28 9.06 -1.18
C PRO A 274 -29.32 10.17 -1.35
N ASN A 275 -30.55 10.05 -0.77
CA ASN A 275 -31.71 10.84 -1.19
C ASN A 275 -31.56 12.34 -0.92
N ASP A 276 -31.04 12.72 0.25
CA ASP A 276 -30.83 14.13 0.62
C ASP A 276 -29.43 14.60 0.19
N ILE A 277 -28.43 13.73 0.28
CA ILE A 277 -27.06 14.01 -0.12
C ILE A 277 -26.39 12.74 -0.67
N SER A 278 -25.83 12.83 -1.87
CA SER A 278 -25.07 11.74 -2.51
C SER A 278 -23.61 11.77 -2.07
N ILE A 279 -22.96 10.61 -2.02
CA ILE A 279 -21.54 10.52 -1.63
C ILE A 279 -20.80 9.57 -2.57
N VAL A 280 -19.60 10.01 -3.02
CA VAL A 280 -18.61 9.18 -3.70
C VAL A 280 -17.33 9.17 -2.87
N GLY A 281 -16.76 7.99 -2.63
CA GLY A 281 -15.48 7.77 -1.95
C GLY A 281 -14.31 7.58 -2.90
N PHE A 282 -13.18 7.20 -2.31
CA PHE A 282 -11.96 6.84 -3.02
C PHE A 282 -11.24 5.74 -2.21
N ASP A 283 -10.70 4.71 -2.84
CA ASP A 283 -9.98 3.52 -2.41
C ASP A 283 -10.71 2.21 -2.79
N ASP A 284 -12.03 2.19 -2.80
CA ASP A 284 -12.88 1.00 -2.94
C ASP A 284 -12.54 -0.08 -1.90
N LEU A 285 -12.52 0.32 -0.63
CA LEU A 285 -12.28 -0.61 0.47
C LEU A 285 -13.40 -1.67 0.55
N ASN A 286 -13.05 -2.89 0.97
CA ASN A 286 -14.00 -4.00 1.07
C ASN A 286 -15.24 -3.68 1.92
N PHE A 287 -15.13 -2.79 2.90
CA PHE A 287 -16.24 -2.35 3.74
C PHE A 287 -17.27 -1.52 2.97
N SER A 288 -16.89 -0.83 1.88
CA SER A 288 -17.78 0.01 1.08
C SER A 288 -19.01 -0.72 0.56
N GLN A 289 -18.87 -1.99 0.20
CA GLN A 289 -19.99 -2.84 -0.26
C GLN A 289 -20.87 -3.40 0.87
N MET A 290 -20.39 -3.36 2.13
CA MET A 290 -21.07 -3.95 3.30
C MET A 290 -21.93 -2.95 4.06
N LEU A 291 -21.86 -1.67 3.71
CA LEU A 291 -22.66 -0.62 4.34
C LEU A 291 -24.15 -0.84 4.02
N ARG A 292 -25.03 -0.29 4.87
CA ARG A 292 -26.49 -0.30 4.60
C ARG A 292 -26.82 0.38 3.27
N THR A 293 -26.12 1.46 2.94
CA THR A 293 -26.08 2.09 1.62
C THR A 293 -24.67 1.86 1.07
N PRO A 294 -24.46 0.89 0.18
CA PRO A 294 -23.15 0.61 -0.41
C PRO A 294 -22.54 1.83 -1.07
N LEU A 295 -21.28 2.12 -0.75
CA LEU A 295 -20.60 3.33 -1.19
C LEU A 295 -20.07 3.19 -2.61
N THR A 296 -20.49 4.07 -3.52
CA THR A 296 -19.83 4.33 -4.81
C THR A 296 -18.44 4.88 -4.53
N SER A 297 -17.40 4.29 -5.08
CA SER A 297 -16.01 4.67 -4.77
C SER A 297 -15.08 4.49 -5.96
N VAL A 298 -14.06 5.32 -6.03
CA VAL A 298 -12.98 5.18 -7.01
C VAL A 298 -12.02 4.09 -6.53
N LYS A 299 -11.96 3.01 -7.30
CA LYS A 299 -11.08 1.89 -7.04
C LYS A 299 -9.65 2.20 -7.45
N GLN A 300 -8.73 2.03 -6.52
CA GLN A 300 -7.31 1.95 -6.79
C GLN A 300 -6.93 0.51 -7.14
N ASN A 301 -6.25 0.30 -8.27
CA ASN A 301 -5.84 -1.05 -8.69
C ASN A 301 -4.59 -1.50 -7.92
N LEU A 302 -4.77 -1.87 -6.64
CA LEU A 302 -3.68 -2.20 -5.74
C LEU A 302 -2.87 -3.43 -6.16
N LYS A 303 -3.49 -4.38 -6.89
CA LYS A 303 -2.77 -5.52 -7.46
C LYS A 303 -1.79 -5.07 -8.54
N GLU A 304 -2.22 -4.20 -9.44
CA GLU A 304 -1.37 -3.64 -10.50
C GLU A 304 -0.27 -2.75 -9.89
N LEU A 305 -0.59 -1.96 -8.85
CA LEU A 305 0.40 -1.19 -8.11
C LEU A 305 1.47 -2.13 -7.54
N ALA A 306 1.09 -3.19 -6.84
CA ALA A 306 2.02 -4.15 -6.26
C ALA A 306 2.83 -4.90 -7.33
N GLU A 307 2.24 -5.23 -8.48
CA GLU A 307 2.94 -5.82 -9.62
C GLU A 307 3.98 -4.88 -10.21
N ASN A 308 3.65 -3.59 -10.35
CA ASN A 308 4.59 -2.59 -10.85
C ASN A 308 5.72 -2.33 -9.84
N VAL A 309 5.42 -2.24 -8.52
CA VAL A 309 6.42 -2.11 -7.45
C VAL A 309 7.36 -3.32 -7.47
N PHE A 310 6.83 -4.54 -7.50
CA PHE A 310 7.62 -5.76 -7.58
C PHE A 310 8.50 -5.78 -8.82
N GLY A 311 7.91 -5.56 -10.01
CA GLY A 311 8.63 -5.60 -11.29
C GLY A 311 9.73 -4.53 -11.37
N LEU A 312 9.48 -3.33 -10.85
CA LEU A 312 10.46 -2.25 -10.79
C LEU A 312 11.60 -2.60 -9.82
N THR A 313 11.28 -3.09 -8.62
CA THR A 313 12.25 -3.54 -7.62
C THR A 313 13.16 -4.63 -8.17
N MET A 314 12.59 -5.67 -8.79
CA MET A 314 13.36 -6.79 -9.32
C MET A 314 14.28 -6.38 -10.47
N ARG A 315 13.87 -5.43 -11.31
CA ARG A 315 14.75 -4.87 -12.35
C ARG A 315 15.87 -4.04 -11.72
N ALA A 316 15.57 -3.21 -10.73
CA ALA A 316 16.56 -2.37 -10.06
C ALA A 316 17.61 -3.21 -9.33
N ILE A 317 17.24 -4.27 -8.61
CA ILE A 317 18.17 -5.23 -7.98
C ILE A 317 19.13 -5.86 -9.02
N ASN A 318 18.67 -6.09 -10.25
CA ASN A 318 19.47 -6.69 -11.31
C ASN A 318 20.22 -5.64 -12.16
N GLY A 319 20.16 -4.37 -11.83
CA GLY A 319 20.87 -3.30 -12.52
C GLY A 319 20.29 -2.90 -13.90
N TYR A 320 19.04 -3.24 -14.18
CA TYR A 320 18.41 -3.07 -15.51
C TYR A 320 17.40 -1.91 -15.59
N VAL A 321 17.52 -0.84 -14.83
CA VAL A 321 16.50 0.22 -14.85
C VAL A 321 17.08 1.62 -14.90
N ALA A 322 16.63 2.39 -15.90
CA ALA A 322 16.70 3.85 -15.88
C ALA A 322 15.64 4.43 -14.90
N PRO A 323 15.79 5.68 -14.45
CA PRO A 323 14.75 6.38 -13.69
C PRO A 323 13.37 6.19 -14.34
N THR A 324 12.40 5.79 -13.56
CA THR A 324 11.09 5.35 -14.06
C THR A 324 9.98 5.81 -13.10
N HIS A 325 8.99 6.49 -13.65
CA HIS A 325 7.74 6.77 -12.95
C HIS A 325 6.60 6.03 -13.67
N LYS A 326 5.95 5.12 -12.97
CA LYS A 326 4.76 4.41 -13.45
C LYS A 326 3.52 4.93 -12.74
N VAL A 327 2.49 5.24 -13.52
CA VAL A 327 1.19 5.68 -13.01
C VAL A 327 0.19 4.56 -13.26
N VAL A 328 -0.53 4.16 -12.21
CA VAL A 328 -1.57 3.13 -12.24
C VAL A 328 -2.93 3.79 -12.35
N ALA A 329 -3.73 3.34 -13.30
CA ALA A 329 -5.05 3.86 -13.55
C ALA A 329 -6.05 3.51 -12.43
N THR A 330 -7.09 4.33 -12.32
CA THR A 330 -8.22 4.14 -11.40
C THR A 330 -9.50 3.84 -12.16
N ASN A 331 -10.50 3.28 -11.48
CA ASN A 331 -11.83 3.02 -12.04
C ASN A 331 -12.90 3.36 -11.02
N LEU A 332 -13.98 4.01 -11.43
CA LEU A 332 -15.14 4.20 -10.59
C LEU A 332 -15.91 2.87 -10.45
N ILE A 333 -16.31 2.53 -9.23
CA ILE A 333 -17.19 1.42 -8.89
C ILE A 333 -18.51 2.01 -8.39
N GLU A 334 -19.52 1.93 -9.23
CA GLU A 334 -20.85 2.45 -8.94
C GLU A 334 -21.60 1.51 -7.96
N ARG A 335 -22.27 2.12 -6.97
CA ARG A 335 -23.15 1.45 -5.98
C ARG A 335 -24.33 2.37 -5.64
N ASP A 336 -24.86 2.26 -4.44
CA ASP A 336 -26.15 2.85 -4.07
C ASP A 336 -26.06 4.22 -3.38
N SER A 337 -24.86 4.79 -3.19
CA SER A 337 -24.64 6.05 -2.46
C SER A 337 -24.85 7.32 -3.28
N VAL A 338 -25.27 7.18 -4.55
CA VAL A 338 -25.57 8.30 -5.45
C VAL A 338 -26.96 8.14 -6.02
N VAL A 339 -27.78 9.20 -5.96
CA VAL A 339 -29.10 9.25 -6.56
C VAL A 339 -29.10 10.13 -7.83
N ASN A 340 -29.82 9.71 -8.85
CA ASN A 340 -30.05 10.55 -10.02
C ASN A 340 -31.15 11.60 -9.73
N ARG A 341 -30.75 12.87 -9.66
CA ARG A 341 -31.64 13.98 -9.31
C ARG A 341 -32.64 14.36 -10.40
N GLU A 342 -32.37 14.07 -11.66
CA GLU A 342 -33.32 14.32 -12.73
C GLU A 342 -34.58 13.43 -12.59
N SER A 343 -34.40 12.19 -12.07
CA SER A 343 -35.51 11.29 -11.78
C SER A 343 -36.35 11.71 -10.57
N VAL A 344 -35.73 12.38 -9.58
CA VAL A 344 -36.43 12.83 -8.36
C VAL A 344 -37.36 14.03 -8.65
N HIS A 345 -36.98 14.94 -9.53
CA HIS A 345 -37.81 16.09 -9.91
C HIS A 345 -39.07 15.64 -10.66
N ASN A 346 -39.00 14.59 -11.45
CA ASN A 346 -40.15 14.04 -12.17
C ASN A 346 -41.21 13.37 -11.28
N ILE A 347 -40.79 12.81 -10.12
CA ILE A 347 -41.72 12.19 -9.15
C ILE A 347 -42.44 13.24 -8.30
N SER A 348 -41.80 14.36 -7.98
CA SER A 348 -42.42 15.44 -7.23
C SER A 348 -43.36 16.33 -8.07
N ALA A 349 -43.23 16.31 -9.40
CA ALA A 349 -44.12 17.02 -10.32
C ALA A 349 -45.45 16.28 -10.63
N VAL A 350 -45.59 15.03 -10.20
CA VAL A 350 -46.77 14.16 -10.44
C VAL A 350 -47.66 14.02 -9.18
N LYS A 351 -47.32 14.67 -8.07
CA LYS A 351 -48.17 14.81 -6.89
C LYS A 351 -48.74 16.20 -6.78
#